data_207ae65ff3d40676f8b6c4afff495507
#
_entry.id   207ae65ff3d40676f8b6c4afff495507
#
_cell.length_a   1.000
_cell.length_b   1.000
_cell.length_c   1.000
_cell.angle_alpha   90.00
_cell.angle_beta   90.00
_cell.angle_gamma   90.00
#
_symmetry.space_group_name_H-M   'P 1'
#
loop_
_entity.id
_entity.type
_entity.pdbx_description
1 polymer ?
#
loop_
_entity_poly.entity_id
_entity_poly.type
_entity_poly.pdbx_seq_one_letter_code
_entity_poly.pdbx_strand_id
1 'polypeptide(L)'
;MTHPMLEDDASLEARHLGMGTAPGKVILFGEHAVVYGRPAIAVPVACVQATAIVEVAPGSKRFTIEAPDIGQSWVLDEAPANDPLALIVRATFDALDIASAPPWSLTIRSTVPIAAGMGSGAAVSAAIVRALALAAGYVLSPEQVSALAYQGERLHHGTPSGIDNTVVSYARP
;
A
#
# COMPACT_ATOMS: atom_id res chain seq x y z
N MET A 1 34.27 -41.73 -18.96
CA MET A 1 32.96 -41.59 -18.29
C MET A 1 32.96 -40.23 -17.61
N THR A 2 32.43 -39.23 -18.31
CA THR A 2 32.30 -37.85 -17.85
C THR A 2 30.94 -37.72 -17.19
N HIS A 3 30.94 -37.38 -15.90
CA HIS A 3 29.75 -37.07 -15.13
C HIS A 3 29.18 -35.74 -15.64
N PRO A 4 27.90 -35.64 -15.96
CA PRO A 4 27.27 -34.33 -16.21
C PRO A 4 27.21 -33.58 -14.89
N MET A 5 27.78 -32.41 -14.85
CA MET A 5 27.58 -31.40 -13.82
C MET A 5 26.07 -31.10 -13.80
N LEU A 6 25.42 -31.34 -12.69
CA LEU A 6 24.12 -30.86 -12.41
C LEU A 6 24.23 -29.34 -12.37
N GLU A 7 23.75 -28.68 -13.41
CA GLU A 7 23.46 -27.24 -13.36
C GLU A 7 22.45 -27.04 -12.24
N ASP A 8 22.87 -26.30 -11.25
CA ASP A 8 22.04 -25.82 -10.15
C ASP A 8 20.97 -24.88 -10.76
N ASP A 9 19.86 -25.47 -11.15
CA ASP A 9 18.63 -24.73 -11.51
C ASP A 9 18.06 -24.15 -10.22
N ALA A 10 18.75 -23.14 -9.67
CA ALA A 10 18.20 -22.24 -8.69
C ALA A 10 17.14 -21.41 -9.44
N SER A 11 15.98 -22.03 -9.64
CA SER A 11 14.77 -21.31 -10.01
C SER A 11 14.66 -20.10 -9.09
N LEU A 12 14.80 -18.91 -9.69
CA LEU A 12 14.63 -17.60 -9.04
C LEU A 12 13.17 -17.48 -8.59
N GLU A 13 12.79 -18.26 -7.57
CA GLU A 13 11.51 -18.09 -6.90
C GLU A 13 11.47 -16.68 -6.35
N ALA A 14 10.45 -15.92 -6.74
CA ALA A 14 10.20 -14.58 -6.24
C ALA A 14 10.17 -14.63 -4.70
N ARG A 15 11.20 -14.08 -4.06
CA ARG A 15 11.29 -14.12 -2.60
C ARG A 15 10.39 -13.05 -2.02
N HIS A 16 9.31 -13.46 -1.36
CA HIS A 16 8.45 -12.57 -0.60
C HIS A 16 9.24 -11.86 0.49
N LEU A 17 9.23 -10.54 0.49
CA LEU A 17 9.86 -9.69 1.49
C LEU A 17 8.87 -9.14 2.50
N GLY A 18 7.66 -8.79 2.05
CA GLY A 18 6.63 -8.24 2.91
C GLY A 18 5.25 -8.27 2.26
N MET A 19 4.22 -8.47 3.08
CA MET A 19 2.83 -8.40 2.68
C MET A 19 2.05 -7.52 3.65
N GLY A 20 1.29 -6.58 3.11
CA GLY A 20 0.39 -5.71 3.85
C GLY A 20 -1.04 -5.85 3.38
N THR A 21 -1.98 -5.81 4.31
CA THR A 21 -3.42 -5.80 4.01
C THR A 21 -4.13 -4.70 4.77
N ALA A 22 -5.23 -4.19 4.23
CA ALA A 22 -6.12 -3.28 4.93
C ALA A 22 -7.57 -3.47 4.46
N PRO A 23 -8.56 -3.45 5.37
CA PRO A 23 -9.98 -3.59 5.02
C PRO A 23 -10.50 -2.34 4.32
N GLY A 24 -11.65 -2.45 3.67
CA GLY A 24 -12.49 -1.30 3.37
C GLY A 24 -13.09 -0.68 4.64
N LYS A 25 -13.79 0.44 4.50
CA LYS A 25 -14.55 1.08 5.58
C LYS A 25 -15.92 1.56 5.10
N VAL A 26 -16.83 1.80 6.02
CA VAL A 26 -18.09 2.50 5.77
C VAL A 26 -18.38 3.45 6.92
N ILE A 27 -18.91 4.63 6.62
CA ILE A 27 -19.42 5.56 7.63
C ILE A 27 -20.89 5.22 7.85
N LEU A 28 -21.24 4.81 9.07
CA LEU A 28 -22.60 4.48 9.44
C LEU A 28 -23.44 5.72 9.74
N PHE A 29 -22.81 6.72 10.38
CA PHE A 29 -23.46 7.96 10.77
C PHE A 29 -22.48 9.14 10.72
N GLY A 30 -22.93 10.29 10.28
CA GLY A 30 -22.20 11.55 10.41
C GLY A 30 -21.29 11.91 9.25
N GLU A 31 -21.40 11.27 8.06
CA GLU A 31 -20.51 11.54 6.92
C GLU A 31 -20.48 13.01 6.48
N HIS A 32 -21.62 13.71 6.52
CA HIS A 32 -21.68 15.14 6.20
C HIS A 32 -21.36 16.04 7.40
N ALA A 33 -21.62 15.57 8.61
CA ALA A 33 -21.45 16.35 9.83
C ALA A 33 -19.98 16.43 10.28
N VAL A 34 -19.17 15.42 9.95
CA VAL A 34 -17.76 15.34 10.35
C VAL A 34 -16.92 16.47 9.76
N VAL A 35 -17.21 16.95 8.57
CA VAL A 35 -16.51 18.09 7.96
C VAL A 35 -16.75 19.40 8.71
N TYR A 36 -17.79 19.45 9.57
CA TYR A 36 -18.10 20.55 10.47
C TYR A 36 -17.70 20.28 11.92
N GLY A 37 -16.80 19.32 12.16
CA GLY A 37 -16.31 18.98 13.49
C GLY A 37 -17.33 18.25 14.38
N ARG A 38 -18.35 17.61 13.79
CA ARG A 38 -19.31 16.79 14.52
C ARG A 38 -18.88 15.32 14.53
N PRO A 39 -19.29 14.53 15.54
CA PRO A 39 -18.96 13.10 15.59
C PRO A 39 -19.49 12.33 14.39
N ALA A 40 -18.70 11.36 13.93
CA ALA A 40 -19.10 10.33 12.98
C ALA A 40 -18.77 8.95 13.53
N ILE A 41 -19.47 7.91 13.08
CA ILE A 41 -19.20 6.52 13.39
C ILE A 41 -18.86 5.83 12.07
N ALA A 42 -17.64 5.32 11.96
CA ALA A 42 -17.18 4.55 10.83
C ALA A 42 -16.67 3.18 11.29
N VAL A 43 -16.87 2.17 10.48
CA VAL A 43 -16.48 0.78 10.81
C VAL A 43 -15.69 0.16 9.66
N PRO A 44 -14.76 -0.76 9.94
CA PRO A 44 -14.08 -1.54 8.91
C PRO A 44 -15.03 -2.54 8.26
N VAL A 45 -14.82 -2.81 6.97
CA VAL A 45 -15.56 -3.80 6.17
C VAL A 45 -14.59 -4.89 5.76
N ALA A 46 -14.49 -5.94 6.57
CA ALA A 46 -13.47 -6.98 6.44
C ALA A 46 -13.68 -7.94 5.25
N CYS A 47 -14.89 -7.97 4.66
CA CYS A 47 -15.17 -8.81 3.48
C CYS A 47 -14.57 -8.25 2.17
N VAL A 48 -14.07 -7.01 2.18
CA VAL A 48 -13.33 -6.39 1.09
C VAL A 48 -12.03 -5.80 1.63
N GLN A 49 -10.93 -5.99 0.90
CA GLN A 49 -9.62 -5.55 1.36
C GLN A 49 -8.69 -5.20 0.20
N ALA A 50 -7.71 -4.35 0.47
CA ALA A 50 -6.54 -4.15 -0.35
C ALA A 50 -5.39 -5.02 0.19
N THR A 51 -4.59 -5.56 -0.72
CA THR A 51 -3.39 -6.35 -0.44
C THR A 51 -2.25 -5.79 -1.26
N ALA A 52 -1.10 -5.59 -0.63
CA ALA A 52 0.15 -5.22 -1.27
C ALA A 52 1.21 -6.27 -0.94
N ILE A 53 1.98 -6.69 -1.93
CA ILE A 53 3.02 -7.71 -1.81
C ILE A 53 4.31 -7.12 -2.36
N VAL A 54 5.38 -7.21 -1.58
CA VAL A 54 6.73 -6.80 -1.98
C VAL A 54 7.59 -8.04 -2.14
N GLU A 55 8.24 -8.14 -3.30
CA GLU A 55 9.13 -9.25 -3.66
C GLU A 55 10.46 -8.71 -4.18
N VAL A 56 11.50 -9.54 -4.11
CA VAL A 56 12.72 -9.26 -4.88
C VAL A 56 12.37 -9.32 -6.36
N ALA A 57 12.78 -8.32 -7.14
CA ALA A 57 12.60 -8.32 -8.59
C ALA A 57 13.84 -8.96 -9.27
N PRO A 58 13.82 -10.27 -9.58
CA PRO A 58 14.97 -10.95 -10.15
C PRO A 58 15.41 -10.31 -11.47
N GLY A 59 16.69 -9.95 -11.57
CA GLY A 59 17.25 -9.32 -12.77
C GLY A 59 16.90 -7.86 -12.98
N SER A 60 15.98 -7.27 -12.18
CA SER A 60 15.74 -5.83 -12.17
C SER A 60 16.73 -5.12 -11.24
N LYS A 61 17.11 -3.90 -11.60
CA LYS A 61 17.86 -2.99 -10.72
C LYS A 61 16.98 -1.82 -10.21
N ARG A 62 15.69 -1.86 -10.50
CA ARG A 62 14.77 -0.74 -10.28
C ARG A 62 13.54 -1.21 -9.53
N PHE A 63 12.93 -0.32 -8.77
CA PHE A 63 11.67 -0.57 -8.09
C PHE A 63 10.50 -0.47 -9.09
N THR A 64 9.62 -1.49 -9.10
CA THR A 64 8.43 -1.53 -9.94
C THR A 64 7.15 -1.55 -9.10
N ILE A 65 6.11 -0.93 -9.62
CA ILE A 65 4.75 -0.90 -9.04
C ILE A 65 3.82 -1.52 -10.06
N GLU A 66 3.03 -2.50 -9.65
CA GLU A 66 2.03 -3.16 -10.47
C GLU A 66 0.67 -3.14 -9.76
N ALA A 67 -0.35 -2.63 -10.43
CA ALA A 67 -1.74 -2.63 -10.00
C ALA A 67 -2.62 -3.23 -11.10
N PRO A 68 -2.63 -4.58 -11.23
CA PRO A 68 -3.31 -5.26 -12.35
C PRO A 68 -4.81 -4.98 -12.42
N ASP A 69 -5.46 -4.77 -11.26
CA ASP A 69 -6.92 -4.55 -11.19
C ASP A 69 -7.36 -3.25 -11.87
N ILE A 70 -6.42 -2.31 -12.07
CA ILE A 70 -6.64 -1.03 -12.78
C ILE A 70 -5.74 -0.89 -14.02
N GLY A 71 -5.02 -1.94 -14.40
CA GLY A 71 -4.16 -1.97 -15.57
C GLY A 71 -2.98 -1.00 -15.52
N GLN A 72 -2.47 -0.68 -14.31
CA GLN A 72 -1.33 0.23 -14.12
C GLN A 72 -0.06 -0.53 -13.78
N SER A 73 1.05 -0.09 -14.39
CA SER A 73 2.40 -0.57 -14.12
C SER A 73 3.38 0.57 -14.30
N TRP A 74 4.26 0.78 -13.32
CA TRP A 74 5.27 1.83 -13.30
C TRP A 74 6.62 1.32 -12.84
N VAL A 75 7.68 1.84 -13.43
CA VAL A 75 8.96 1.94 -12.73
C VAL A 75 8.91 3.20 -11.88
N LEU A 76 9.20 3.12 -10.58
CA LEU A 76 8.98 4.21 -9.62
C LEU A 76 9.58 5.54 -10.06
N ASP A 77 10.80 5.51 -10.61
CA ASP A 77 11.51 6.73 -11.08
C ASP A 77 10.87 7.36 -12.32
N GLU A 78 10.10 6.59 -13.08
CA GLU A 78 9.41 7.01 -14.31
C GLU A 78 7.92 7.31 -14.07
N ALA A 79 7.42 6.99 -12.87
CA ALA A 79 6.02 7.23 -12.52
C ALA A 79 5.71 8.73 -12.50
N PRO A 80 4.53 9.16 -12.97
CA PRO A 80 4.10 10.55 -12.90
C PRO A 80 4.25 11.11 -11.48
N ALA A 81 4.64 12.38 -11.39
CA ALA A 81 4.90 13.03 -10.09
C ALA A 81 3.65 13.07 -9.19
N ASN A 82 2.45 13.03 -9.78
CA ASN A 82 1.17 13.06 -9.09
C ASN A 82 0.47 11.68 -9.05
N ASP A 83 1.15 10.59 -9.45
CA ASP A 83 0.59 9.25 -9.35
C ASP A 83 0.40 8.84 -7.88
N PRO A 84 -0.81 8.49 -7.43
CA PRO A 84 -1.09 8.23 -6.01
C PRO A 84 -0.30 7.04 -5.45
N LEU A 85 -0.07 5.99 -6.26
CA LEU A 85 0.66 4.80 -5.82
C LEU A 85 2.15 5.12 -5.66
N ALA A 86 2.73 5.87 -6.59
CA ALA A 86 4.11 6.29 -6.50
C ALA A 86 4.34 7.29 -5.35
N LEU A 87 3.38 8.18 -5.09
CA LEU A 87 3.46 9.14 -3.98
C LEU A 87 3.51 8.43 -2.63
N ILE A 88 2.63 7.46 -2.37
CA ILE A 88 2.64 6.73 -1.09
C ILE A 88 3.88 5.85 -0.93
N VAL A 89 4.41 5.27 -2.02
CA VAL A 89 5.68 4.52 -1.98
C VAL A 89 6.82 5.44 -1.59
N ARG A 90 6.97 6.60 -2.26
CA ARG A 90 8.01 7.58 -1.94
C ARG A 90 7.90 8.09 -0.51
N ALA A 91 6.70 8.49 -0.07
CA ALA A 91 6.46 8.95 1.30
C ALA A 91 6.80 7.87 2.35
N THR A 92 6.56 6.59 2.04
CA THR A 92 6.93 5.49 2.93
C THR A 92 8.44 5.31 2.98
N PHE A 93 9.14 5.35 1.85
CA PHE A 93 10.60 5.26 1.83
C PHE A 93 11.25 6.42 2.58
N ASP A 94 10.76 7.64 2.39
CA ASP A 94 11.24 8.82 3.12
C ASP A 94 11.06 8.65 4.64
N ALA A 95 9.90 8.15 5.08
CA ALA A 95 9.61 7.93 6.51
C ALA A 95 10.43 6.78 7.13
N LEU A 96 10.94 5.86 6.32
CA LEU A 96 11.80 4.75 6.73
C LEU A 96 13.30 5.04 6.53
N ASP A 97 13.67 6.27 6.17
CA ASP A 97 15.05 6.69 5.85
C ASP A 97 15.70 5.84 4.75
N ILE A 98 14.92 5.37 3.77
CA ILE A 98 15.39 4.62 2.62
C ILE A 98 15.77 5.59 1.51
N ALA A 99 17.03 5.97 1.44
CA ALA A 99 17.53 6.98 0.52
C ALA A 99 17.48 6.57 -0.98
N SER A 100 17.44 5.28 -1.28
CA SER A 100 17.38 4.75 -2.65
C SER A 100 16.42 3.58 -2.70
N ALA A 101 15.47 3.62 -3.62
CA ALA A 101 14.49 2.55 -3.79
C ALA A 101 15.18 1.22 -4.11
N PRO A 102 14.98 0.17 -3.30
CA PRO A 102 15.56 -1.14 -3.56
C PRO A 102 15.00 -1.76 -4.85
N PRO A 103 15.69 -2.75 -5.44
CA PRO A 103 15.22 -3.44 -6.65
C PRO A 103 14.11 -4.44 -6.30
N TRP A 104 12.98 -3.91 -5.84
CA TRP A 104 11.80 -4.66 -5.44
C TRP A 104 10.68 -4.50 -6.46
N SER A 105 9.79 -5.46 -6.48
CA SER A 105 8.49 -5.40 -7.16
C SER A 105 7.39 -5.29 -6.12
N LEU A 106 6.52 -4.30 -6.25
CA LEU A 106 5.32 -4.09 -5.44
C LEU A 106 4.10 -4.42 -6.28
N THR A 107 3.38 -5.48 -5.94
CA THR A 107 2.10 -5.84 -6.56
C THR A 107 0.95 -5.47 -5.64
N ILE A 108 -0.05 -4.75 -6.17
CA ILE A 108 -1.21 -4.25 -5.44
C ILE A 108 -2.47 -4.87 -6.04
N ARG A 109 -3.31 -5.45 -5.17
CA ARG A 109 -4.64 -5.94 -5.53
C ARG A 109 -5.67 -5.43 -4.53
N SER A 110 -6.89 -5.14 -5.01
CA SER A 110 -7.94 -4.63 -4.14
C SER A 110 -9.31 -5.16 -4.55
N THR A 111 -10.03 -5.71 -3.57
CA THR A 111 -11.45 -6.04 -3.71
C THR A 111 -12.35 -4.91 -3.19
N VAL A 112 -11.77 -3.82 -2.66
CA VAL A 112 -12.53 -2.65 -2.21
C VAL A 112 -13.04 -1.89 -3.43
N PRO A 113 -14.36 -1.72 -3.61
CA PRO A 113 -14.91 -1.02 -4.76
C PRO A 113 -14.40 0.42 -4.88
N ILE A 114 -13.97 0.80 -6.09
CA ILE A 114 -13.47 2.15 -6.37
C ILE A 114 -14.66 3.13 -6.43
N ALA A 115 -14.48 4.33 -5.87
CA ALA A 115 -15.47 5.42 -5.86
C ALA A 115 -16.82 5.06 -5.21
N ALA A 116 -16.87 4.03 -4.38
CA ALA A 116 -18.07 3.58 -3.67
C ALA A 116 -18.17 4.09 -2.22
N GLY A 117 -17.36 5.05 -1.82
CA GLY A 117 -17.34 5.56 -0.43
C GLY A 117 -16.74 4.59 0.59
N MET A 118 -16.12 3.50 0.12
CA MET A 118 -15.58 2.43 0.98
C MET A 118 -14.10 2.60 1.33
N GLY A 119 -13.50 3.78 1.12
CA GLY A 119 -12.13 4.08 1.50
C GLY A 119 -11.07 3.29 0.71
N SER A 120 -11.31 3.01 -0.59
CA SER A 120 -10.40 2.23 -1.42
C SER A 120 -8.99 2.80 -1.46
N GLY A 121 -8.83 4.12 -1.64
CA GLY A 121 -7.52 4.78 -1.64
C GLY A 121 -6.78 4.61 -0.32
N ALA A 122 -7.46 4.84 0.82
CA ALA A 122 -6.88 4.67 2.15
C ALA A 122 -6.48 3.20 2.42
N ALA A 123 -7.32 2.25 2.01
CA ALA A 123 -7.02 0.82 2.16
C ALA A 123 -5.77 0.42 1.36
N VAL A 124 -5.67 0.86 0.10
CA VAL A 124 -4.50 0.63 -0.75
C VAL A 124 -3.26 1.27 -0.13
N SER A 125 -3.34 2.54 0.30
CA SER A 125 -2.23 3.23 0.94
C SER A 125 -1.74 2.51 2.21
N ALA A 126 -2.66 2.11 3.09
CA ALA A 126 -2.31 1.38 4.31
C ALA A 126 -1.69 0.00 4.02
N ALA A 127 -2.17 -0.71 3.00
CA ALA A 127 -1.60 -1.97 2.57
C ALA A 127 -0.17 -1.80 2.04
N ILE A 128 0.08 -0.79 1.20
CA ILE A 128 1.42 -0.46 0.67
C ILE A 128 2.39 -0.12 1.80
N VAL A 129 2.00 0.77 2.71
CA VAL A 129 2.83 1.18 3.86
C VAL A 129 3.26 -0.04 4.68
N ARG A 130 2.34 -0.94 4.99
CA ARG A 130 2.62 -2.17 5.75
C ARG A 130 3.57 -3.10 5.00
N ALA A 131 3.32 -3.33 3.71
CA ALA A 131 4.13 -4.22 2.90
C ALA A 131 5.57 -3.72 2.77
N LEU A 132 5.76 -2.43 2.50
CA LEU A 132 7.08 -1.81 2.37
C LEU A 132 7.83 -1.80 3.71
N ALA A 133 7.15 -1.47 4.81
CA ALA A 133 7.75 -1.50 6.13
C ALA A 133 8.25 -2.91 6.48
N LEU A 134 7.42 -3.94 6.29
CA LEU A 134 7.81 -5.33 6.53
C LEU A 134 8.98 -5.76 5.64
N ALA A 135 8.95 -5.39 4.35
CA ALA A 135 10.04 -5.69 3.42
C ALA A 135 11.37 -5.04 3.86
N ALA A 136 11.31 -3.87 4.48
CA ALA A 136 12.46 -3.16 5.03
C ALA A 136 12.84 -3.61 6.46
N GLY A 137 12.14 -4.60 7.03
CA GLY A 137 12.41 -5.12 8.38
C GLY A 137 11.78 -4.33 9.52
N TYR A 138 10.82 -3.44 9.23
CA TYR A 138 10.10 -2.65 10.22
C TYR A 138 8.70 -3.19 10.47
N VAL A 139 8.23 -3.05 11.72
CA VAL A 139 6.84 -3.29 12.09
C VAL A 139 6.26 -1.96 12.59
N LEU A 140 5.41 -1.34 11.78
CA LEU A 140 4.78 -0.08 12.12
C LEU A 140 3.52 -0.30 12.97
N SER A 141 3.29 0.59 13.92
CA SER A 141 2.02 0.63 14.66
C SER A 141 0.86 1.09 13.74
N PRO A 142 -0.40 0.75 14.08
CA PRO A 142 -1.56 1.26 13.34
C PRO A 142 -1.58 2.79 13.23
N GLU A 143 -1.09 3.49 14.25
CA GLU A 143 -0.99 4.95 14.27
C GLU A 143 0.02 5.46 13.21
N GLN A 144 1.20 4.85 13.14
CA GLN A 144 2.21 5.18 12.13
C GLN A 144 1.71 4.90 10.71
N VAL A 145 1.05 3.76 10.50
CA VAL A 145 0.43 3.41 9.22
C VAL A 145 -0.64 4.45 8.85
N SER A 146 -1.50 4.83 9.81
CA SER A 146 -2.55 5.83 9.61
C SER A 146 -1.97 7.20 9.23
N ALA A 147 -0.90 7.62 9.89
CA ALA A 147 -0.25 8.90 9.61
C ALA A 147 0.34 8.94 8.19
N LEU A 148 0.98 7.87 7.75
CA LEU A 148 1.54 7.76 6.40
C LEU A 148 0.43 7.68 5.33
N ALA A 149 -0.59 6.85 5.54
CA ALA A 149 -1.74 6.76 4.63
C ALA A 149 -2.44 8.12 4.47
N TYR A 150 -2.57 8.89 5.56
CA TYR A 150 -3.13 10.23 5.53
C TYR A 150 -2.30 11.20 4.68
N GLN A 151 -0.97 11.10 4.72
CA GLN A 151 -0.10 11.91 3.84
C GLN A 151 -0.39 11.62 2.37
N GLY A 152 -0.54 10.35 1.99
CA GLY A 152 -0.92 9.96 0.63
C GLY A 152 -2.26 10.55 0.20
N GLU A 153 -3.28 10.51 1.06
CA GLU A 153 -4.59 11.12 0.78
C GLU A 153 -4.51 12.63 0.62
N ARG A 154 -3.73 13.32 1.46
CA ARG A 154 -3.54 14.78 1.35
C ARG A 154 -2.93 15.20 0.02
N LEU A 155 -1.97 14.43 -0.49
CA LEU A 155 -1.33 14.70 -1.77
C LEU A 155 -2.30 14.54 -2.95
N HIS A 156 -3.33 13.70 -2.79
CA HIS A 156 -4.30 13.42 -3.85
C HIS A 156 -5.62 14.21 -3.71
N HIS A 157 -6.13 14.41 -2.50
CA HIS A 157 -7.47 14.98 -2.24
C HIS A 157 -7.47 16.33 -1.47
N GLY A 158 -6.31 16.85 -1.13
CA GLY A 158 -6.19 18.15 -0.43
C GLY A 158 -6.43 18.04 1.07
N THR A 159 -7.69 18.15 1.54
CA THR A 159 -8.00 18.16 3.00
C THR A 159 -8.91 16.97 3.37
N PRO A 160 -8.36 15.75 3.52
CA PRO A 160 -9.15 14.59 3.94
C PRO A 160 -9.58 14.70 5.41
N SER A 161 -10.70 14.06 5.76
CA SER A 161 -11.25 14.08 7.12
C SER A 161 -10.41 13.29 8.14
N GLY A 162 -9.53 12.41 7.68
CA GLY A 162 -8.76 11.51 8.54
C GLY A 162 -9.52 10.27 9.02
N ILE A 163 -10.79 10.12 8.68
CA ILE A 163 -11.60 8.95 9.08
C ILE A 163 -11.14 7.71 8.33
N ASP A 164 -10.99 7.81 7.01
CA ASP A 164 -10.73 6.68 6.13
C ASP A 164 -9.41 5.99 6.52
N ASN A 165 -8.32 6.74 6.56
CA ASN A 165 -7.01 6.23 6.95
C ASN A 165 -6.98 5.68 8.38
N THR A 166 -7.71 6.30 9.32
CA THR A 166 -7.79 5.81 10.70
C THR A 166 -8.49 4.44 10.75
N VAL A 167 -9.70 4.33 10.21
CA VAL A 167 -10.48 3.09 10.29
C VAL A 167 -9.78 1.92 9.61
N VAL A 168 -9.22 2.12 8.40
CA VAL A 168 -8.52 1.03 7.67
C VAL A 168 -7.21 0.64 8.33
N SER A 169 -6.54 1.57 9.02
CA SER A 169 -5.26 1.29 9.70
C SER A 169 -5.45 0.62 11.05
N TYR A 170 -6.45 1.00 11.82
CA TYR A 170 -6.73 0.35 13.11
C TYR A 170 -7.58 -0.91 12.96
N ALA A 171 -8.32 -1.06 11.86
CA ALA A 171 -9.29 -2.13 11.61
C ALA A 171 -10.30 -2.30 12.77
N ARG A 172 -10.70 -1.20 13.39
CA ARG A 172 -11.63 -1.09 14.51
C ARG A 172 -12.60 0.06 14.28
N PRO A 173 -13.81 0.00 14.85
CA PRO A 173 -14.73 1.13 14.86
C PRO A 173 -14.16 2.37 15.52
#